data_1e19410a57cbcb44d123bec880842ebb
#
_entry.id   1e19410a57cbcb44d123bec880842ebb
#
_cell.length_a   1.000
_cell.length_b   1.000
_cell.length_c   1.000
_cell.angle_alpha   90.00
_cell.angle_beta   90.00
_cell.angle_gamma   90.00
#
_symmetry.space_group_name_H-M   'P 1'
#
loop_
_entity.id
_entity.type
_entity.pdbx_description
1 polymer ?
#
loop_
_entity_poly.entity_id
_entity_poly.type
_entity_poly.pdbx_seq_one_letter_code
_entity_poly.pdbx_strand_id
1 'polypeptide(L)'
;MPKKSTHLMIFRPAALLVILLALKLAVTSAVGGEQFVIPRVQRMPRLPEPLVVRDWPQVAKQYYELLLDPATRLDGNPLVVVDTSSNQFKIPSFVGPKLSDEAFTCLAPVIGAKLVGLNPADLYGFNYVQAAKNWYDPKYGIYRLSPGQRGQPVIHSGIYGCWAAAQGLMLISQYPDDSEFAAQARTTAQAFLRLAKGMGCPDQADFDVLGFNFDTGKAAGRAEPMNRLGHSPTVAWALLMGTVLTGNHEMLDCAQSAMQWHIDHPGRYEVTHVMGPLTAARLNAEYGCSLNIDRVLAAWFGEGDSRRMPWKITAGTQFGGITCDGLDGAYWGGKEEGFHAFSMGTLQAPAWLVPIVRYDPRYARDVGRYALHAAASARLLQGYGLDWDHQDHKDWKDRWDPRCLLFYEALTPWEWSNRRAFRPYATGDPIRLGWGVPKAEPGEYLSAKKKWFSRTSHNLSLYMGNHVGFLGGIVSLTNVPGILRWDCLATDWYHASAYPTFLFFNPHLTAKTFEMRLGSKASDLYNAVTHQFVKRNVRDATTLTLAADSAAVMVIAPVNGKLTHYGRRTLVDNIVVDW
;
A
#
# COMPACT_ATOMS: atom_id res chain seq x y z
N MET A 1 -57.80 -6.05 -71.75
CA MET A 1 -56.55 -5.93 -71.06
C MET A 1 -56.86 -5.42 -69.64
N PRO A 2 -56.74 -6.21 -68.57
CA PRO A 2 -57.09 -5.79 -67.22
C PRO A 2 -55.84 -5.26 -66.46
N LYS A 3 -56.08 -4.17 -65.76
CA LYS A 3 -55.08 -3.53 -64.86
C LYS A 3 -54.86 -4.37 -63.58
N LYS A 4 -53.62 -4.72 -63.26
CA LYS A 4 -53.24 -5.32 -61.98
C LYS A 4 -53.17 -4.22 -60.92
N SER A 5 -53.94 -4.34 -59.85
CA SER A 5 -53.80 -3.52 -58.62
C SER A 5 -52.83 -4.17 -57.68
N THR A 6 -51.77 -3.42 -57.27
CA THR A 6 -50.78 -3.80 -56.28
C THR A 6 -51.27 -3.27 -54.94
N HIS A 7 -51.59 -4.16 -53.98
CA HIS A 7 -51.87 -3.77 -52.59
C HIS A 7 -50.57 -3.64 -51.86
N LEU A 8 -50.23 -2.44 -51.42
CA LEU A 8 -49.11 -2.12 -50.54
C LEU A 8 -49.58 -2.33 -49.09
N MET A 9 -49.00 -3.33 -48.41
CA MET A 9 -49.24 -3.51 -46.98
C MET A 9 -48.39 -2.47 -46.20
N ILE A 10 -49.08 -1.53 -45.57
CA ILE A 10 -48.46 -0.55 -44.65
C ILE A 10 -48.35 -1.22 -43.30
N PHE A 11 -47.14 -1.64 -42.92
CA PHE A 11 -46.81 -2.05 -41.55
C PHE A 11 -46.79 -0.82 -40.63
N ARG A 12 -47.56 -0.85 -39.56
CA ARG A 12 -47.68 0.22 -38.57
C ARG A 12 -46.36 0.31 -37.75
N PRO A 13 -45.73 1.49 -37.60
CA PRO A 13 -44.45 1.66 -36.89
C PRO A 13 -44.55 1.62 -35.36
N ALA A 14 -45.75 1.37 -34.78
CA ALA A 14 -45.92 1.43 -33.32
C ALA A 14 -45.33 0.23 -32.55
N ALA A 15 -45.21 -0.95 -33.15
CA ALA A 15 -44.68 -2.14 -32.48
C ALA A 15 -43.15 -2.12 -32.36
N LEU A 16 -42.44 -1.50 -33.31
CA LEU A 16 -40.97 -1.39 -33.29
C LEU A 16 -40.49 -0.39 -32.25
N LEU A 17 -41.28 0.65 -31.97
CA LEU A 17 -40.95 1.68 -30.99
C LEU A 17 -41.05 1.16 -29.56
N VAL A 18 -42.00 0.27 -29.26
CA VAL A 18 -42.17 -0.33 -27.93
C VAL A 18 -41.05 -1.34 -27.62
N ILE A 19 -40.60 -2.10 -28.62
CA ILE A 19 -39.47 -3.05 -28.43
C ILE A 19 -38.13 -2.30 -28.25
N LEU A 20 -37.90 -1.21 -28.96
CA LEU A 20 -36.71 -0.36 -28.78
C LEU A 20 -36.74 0.42 -27.46
N LEU A 21 -37.92 0.84 -26.96
CA LEU A 21 -38.04 1.42 -25.61
C LEU A 21 -37.86 0.36 -24.50
N ALA A 22 -38.39 -0.84 -24.68
CA ALA A 22 -38.21 -1.95 -23.73
C ALA A 22 -36.74 -2.44 -23.68
N LEU A 23 -36.02 -2.47 -24.81
CA LEU A 23 -34.59 -2.75 -24.85
C LEU A 23 -33.76 -1.60 -24.23
N LYS A 24 -34.14 -0.33 -24.38
CA LYS A 24 -33.50 0.77 -23.68
C LYS A 24 -33.77 0.75 -22.18
N LEU A 25 -34.95 0.37 -21.71
CA LEU A 25 -35.27 0.23 -20.29
C LEU A 25 -34.64 -1.02 -19.65
N ALA A 26 -34.33 -2.07 -20.40
CA ALA A 26 -33.63 -3.24 -19.91
C ALA A 26 -32.08 -3.05 -19.84
N VAL A 27 -31.54 -2.02 -20.51
CA VAL A 27 -30.11 -1.67 -20.47
C VAL A 27 -29.78 -0.58 -19.42
N THR A 28 -30.81 0.08 -18.85
CA THR A 28 -30.60 1.14 -17.85
C THR A 28 -30.53 0.65 -16.41
N SER A 29 -30.47 -0.66 -16.14
CA SER A 29 -30.35 -1.20 -14.78
C SER A 29 -28.94 -1.67 -14.38
N ALA A 30 -27.89 -1.04 -14.92
CA ALA A 30 -26.53 -1.19 -14.39
C ALA A 30 -25.68 0.03 -14.77
N VAL A 31 -26.19 1.25 -14.55
CA VAL A 31 -25.29 2.41 -14.51
C VAL A 31 -24.65 2.40 -13.13
N GLY A 32 -23.53 1.70 -13.01
CA GLY A 32 -22.59 1.94 -11.92
C GLY A 32 -22.24 3.44 -11.91
N GLY A 33 -22.05 4.04 -10.75
CA GLY A 33 -21.63 5.43 -10.63
C GLY A 33 -20.43 5.73 -11.54
N GLU A 34 -20.30 6.96 -12.02
CA GLU A 34 -19.19 7.41 -12.85
C GLU A 34 -17.85 7.00 -12.22
N GLN A 35 -16.99 6.32 -12.99
CA GLN A 35 -15.68 5.91 -12.53
C GLN A 35 -14.61 6.84 -13.10
N PHE A 36 -13.77 7.38 -12.23
CA PHE A 36 -12.63 8.19 -12.63
C PHE A 36 -11.51 7.32 -13.18
N VAL A 37 -10.73 7.92 -14.05
CA VAL A 37 -9.62 7.26 -14.73
C VAL A 37 -8.31 7.72 -14.12
N ILE A 38 -7.48 6.75 -13.75
CA ILE A 38 -6.08 6.99 -13.40
C ILE A 38 -5.24 6.68 -14.66
N PRO A 39 -4.70 7.69 -15.37
CA PRO A 39 -4.13 7.49 -16.71
C PRO A 39 -3.04 6.42 -16.75
N ARG A 40 -2.20 6.34 -15.72
CA ARG A 40 -1.15 5.33 -15.65
C ARG A 40 -1.70 3.91 -15.51
N VAL A 41 -2.77 3.72 -14.74
CA VAL A 41 -3.42 2.41 -14.56
C VAL A 41 -4.05 1.92 -15.85
N GLN A 42 -4.52 2.81 -16.72
CA GLN A 42 -5.05 2.43 -18.03
C GLN A 42 -4.02 1.82 -18.98
N ARG A 43 -2.73 1.98 -18.70
CA ARG A 43 -1.66 1.31 -19.45
C ARG A 43 -1.48 -0.15 -19.03
N MET A 44 -1.98 -0.54 -17.85
CA MET A 44 -1.94 -1.92 -17.38
C MET A 44 -2.96 -2.75 -18.17
N PRO A 45 -2.61 -3.98 -18.62
CA PRO A 45 -3.59 -4.88 -19.18
C PRO A 45 -4.70 -5.18 -18.16
N ARG A 46 -5.84 -5.68 -18.61
CA ARG A 46 -6.93 -6.01 -17.68
C ARG A 46 -6.54 -7.09 -16.69
N LEU A 47 -5.81 -8.10 -17.16
CA LEU A 47 -5.30 -9.21 -16.37
C LEU A 47 -3.77 -9.23 -16.43
N PRO A 48 -3.10 -9.52 -15.31
CA PRO A 48 -1.70 -9.90 -15.34
C PRO A 48 -1.47 -11.16 -16.18
N GLU A 49 -0.33 -11.23 -16.85
CA GLU A 49 0.05 -12.40 -17.65
C GLU A 49 1.46 -12.87 -17.25
N PRO A 50 1.59 -14.13 -16.74
CA PRO A 50 0.52 -15.04 -16.37
C PRO A 50 -0.27 -14.55 -15.14
N LEU A 51 -1.58 -14.90 -15.07
CA LEU A 51 -2.39 -14.60 -13.88
C LEU A 51 -2.01 -15.56 -12.74
N VAL A 52 -1.10 -15.15 -11.91
CA VAL A 52 -0.66 -15.87 -10.72
C VAL A 52 -0.68 -14.92 -9.53
N VAL A 53 -1.55 -15.18 -8.57
CA VAL A 53 -1.61 -14.45 -7.30
C VAL A 53 -1.39 -15.44 -6.16
N ARG A 54 -0.45 -15.16 -5.27
CA ARG A 54 -0.22 -15.98 -4.08
C ARG A 54 -1.32 -15.76 -3.04
N ASP A 55 -1.52 -16.71 -2.17
CA ASP A 55 -2.31 -16.50 -0.94
C ASP A 55 -1.48 -15.62 0.02
N TRP A 56 -1.56 -14.30 -0.20
CA TRP A 56 -0.74 -13.33 0.52
C TRP A 56 -0.96 -13.32 2.04
N PRO A 57 -2.19 -13.50 2.57
CA PRO A 57 -2.39 -13.69 4.00
C PRO A 57 -1.58 -14.86 4.56
N GLN A 58 -1.63 -16.00 3.89
CA GLN A 58 -0.89 -17.20 4.31
C GLN A 58 0.62 -17.01 4.15
N VAL A 59 1.07 -16.43 3.04
CA VAL A 59 2.50 -16.12 2.80
C VAL A 59 3.04 -15.21 3.89
N ALA A 60 2.33 -14.12 4.20
CA ALA A 60 2.76 -13.16 5.21
C ALA A 60 2.76 -13.78 6.61
N LYS A 61 1.73 -14.56 6.95
CA LYS A 61 1.68 -15.27 8.22
C LYS A 61 2.87 -16.21 8.38
N GLN A 62 3.13 -17.06 7.39
CA GLN A 62 4.27 -18.00 7.40
C GLN A 62 5.61 -17.27 7.41
N TYR A 63 5.71 -16.13 6.74
CA TYR A 63 6.90 -15.27 6.77
C TYR A 63 7.18 -14.77 8.19
N TYR A 64 6.18 -14.26 8.92
CA TYR A 64 6.39 -13.77 10.28
C TYR A 64 6.58 -14.90 11.31
N GLU A 65 5.95 -16.05 11.11
CA GLU A 65 6.22 -17.25 11.90
C GLU A 65 7.69 -17.68 11.75
N LEU A 66 8.24 -17.60 10.54
CA LEU A 66 9.66 -17.88 10.27
C LEU A 66 10.57 -16.79 10.85
N LEU A 67 10.23 -15.51 10.60
CA LEU A 67 11.07 -14.36 10.94
C LEU A 67 11.19 -14.13 12.45
N LEU A 68 10.05 -14.19 13.16
CA LEU A 68 9.94 -13.79 14.58
C LEU A 68 10.15 -14.97 15.53
N ASP A 69 10.52 -16.14 15.06
CA ASP A 69 10.93 -17.26 15.90
C ASP A 69 12.44 -17.14 16.27
N PRO A 70 12.78 -16.86 17.53
CA PRO A 70 14.18 -16.72 17.96
C PRO A 70 15.00 -18.00 17.81
N ALA A 71 14.37 -19.16 17.65
CA ALA A 71 15.06 -20.44 17.43
C ALA A 71 15.42 -20.66 15.95
N THR A 72 14.76 -19.96 15.05
CA THR A 72 14.99 -20.12 13.60
C THR A 72 16.40 -19.68 13.20
N ARG A 73 17.06 -20.56 12.42
CA ARG A 73 18.35 -20.30 11.78
C ARG A 73 18.28 -20.71 10.32
N LEU A 74 18.68 -19.80 9.44
CA LEU A 74 18.86 -20.11 8.03
C LEU A 74 20.35 -20.04 7.69
N ASP A 75 20.92 -21.14 7.26
CA ASP A 75 22.38 -21.27 7.01
C ASP A 75 23.21 -20.76 8.20
N GLY A 76 22.81 -21.13 9.43
CA GLY A 76 23.44 -20.70 10.69
C GLY A 76 23.12 -19.28 11.14
N ASN A 77 22.45 -18.45 10.31
CA ASN A 77 22.13 -17.08 10.63
C ASN A 77 20.77 -16.95 11.31
N PRO A 78 20.65 -16.19 12.42
CA PRO A 78 19.37 -15.87 13.02
C PRO A 78 18.62 -14.85 12.14
N LEU A 79 17.29 -14.93 12.11
CA LEU A 79 16.44 -13.92 11.50
C LEU A 79 15.98 -12.87 12.51
N VAL A 80 15.91 -13.22 13.77
CA VAL A 80 15.68 -12.32 14.89
C VAL A 80 16.58 -12.72 16.07
N VAL A 81 17.05 -11.74 16.81
CA VAL A 81 17.72 -11.94 18.10
C VAL A 81 16.94 -11.15 19.15
N VAL A 82 16.52 -11.82 20.20
CA VAL A 82 15.80 -11.23 21.34
C VAL A 82 16.70 -11.20 22.57
N ASP A 83 16.63 -10.12 23.32
CA ASP A 83 17.22 -9.97 24.63
C ASP A 83 16.09 -9.78 25.66
N THR A 84 15.79 -10.83 26.37
CA THR A 84 14.73 -10.83 27.39
C THR A 84 15.10 -9.98 28.62
N SER A 85 16.39 -9.80 28.89
CA SER A 85 16.86 -9.02 30.06
C SER A 85 16.66 -7.53 29.89
N SER A 86 16.83 -7.03 28.67
CA SER A 86 16.63 -5.61 28.31
C SER A 86 15.33 -5.35 27.56
N ASN A 87 14.52 -6.39 27.32
CA ASN A 87 13.31 -6.34 26.51
C ASN A 87 13.55 -5.68 25.13
N GLN A 88 14.55 -6.16 24.41
CA GLN A 88 14.93 -5.66 23.09
C GLN A 88 14.99 -6.78 22.06
N PHE A 89 14.84 -6.41 20.80
CA PHE A 89 15.08 -7.32 19.69
C PHE A 89 15.75 -6.59 18.52
N LYS A 90 16.42 -7.36 17.68
CA LYS A 90 17.05 -6.90 16.44
C LYS A 90 16.81 -7.90 15.33
N ILE A 91 16.65 -7.40 14.11
CA ILE A 91 16.46 -8.19 12.89
C ILE A 91 17.55 -7.77 11.91
N PRO A 92 18.28 -8.68 11.26
CA PRO A 92 19.24 -8.28 10.24
C PRO A 92 18.51 -7.61 9.06
N SER A 93 19.09 -6.57 8.47
CA SER A 93 18.51 -5.94 7.27
C SER A 93 18.49 -6.90 6.07
N PHE A 94 19.45 -7.79 6.01
CA PHE A 94 19.55 -8.89 5.03
C PHE A 94 19.85 -10.19 5.76
N VAL A 95 19.48 -11.32 5.17
CA VAL A 95 19.84 -12.63 5.73
C VAL A 95 21.35 -12.71 5.87
N GLY A 96 21.84 -12.79 7.09
CA GLY A 96 23.26 -12.74 7.42
C GLY A 96 23.50 -12.33 8.88
N PRO A 97 24.77 -12.24 9.30
CA PRO A 97 25.13 -12.03 10.71
C PRO A 97 24.94 -10.59 11.22
N LYS A 98 24.74 -9.62 10.33
CA LYS A 98 24.69 -8.21 10.72
C LYS A 98 23.29 -7.80 11.15
N LEU A 99 23.09 -7.65 12.45
CA LEU A 99 21.85 -7.20 13.06
C LEU A 99 21.62 -5.70 12.86
N SER A 100 20.33 -5.33 12.72
CA SER A 100 19.84 -3.96 12.63
C SER A 100 18.78 -3.72 13.71
N ASP A 101 18.66 -2.48 14.15
CA ASP A 101 17.57 -1.98 14.99
C ASP A 101 16.80 -0.83 14.34
N GLU A 102 16.85 -0.73 13.02
CA GLU A 102 16.10 0.28 12.27
C GLU A 102 14.59 0.01 12.33
N ALA A 103 13.80 1.07 12.53
CA ALA A 103 12.34 0.99 12.71
C ALA A 103 11.64 0.23 11.57
N PHE A 104 12.00 0.50 10.32
CA PHE A 104 11.37 -0.21 9.19
C PHE A 104 11.82 -1.67 9.06
N THR A 105 12.92 -2.06 9.71
CA THR A 105 13.32 -3.47 9.85
C THR A 105 12.61 -4.14 11.02
N CYS A 106 12.44 -3.44 12.14
CA CYS A 106 11.96 -4.03 13.39
C CYS A 106 10.47 -3.76 13.67
N LEU A 107 9.95 -2.56 13.41
CA LEU A 107 8.54 -2.26 13.69
C LEU A 107 7.60 -2.82 12.62
N ALA A 108 8.01 -2.82 11.35
CA ALA A 108 7.19 -3.32 10.25
C ALA A 108 6.69 -4.76 10.45
N PRO A 109 7.52 -5.74 10.88
CA PRO A 109 7.03 -7.10 11.12
C PRO A 109 6.09 -7.21 12.32
N VAL A 110 6.22 -6.37 13.34
CA VAL A 110 5.26 -6.33 14.47
C VAL A 110 3.89 -5.84 13.99
N ILE A 111 3.87 -4.78 13.18
CA ILE A 111 2.66 -4.26 12.55
C ILE A 111 2.04 -5.31 11.61
N GLY A 112 2.86 -5.87 10.73
CA GLY A 112 2.42 -6.82 9.72
C GLY A 112 1.92 -8.14 10.30
N ALA A 113 2.57 -8.67 11.32
CA ALA A 113 2.15 -9.88 12.02
C ALA A 113 0.74 -9.71 12.63
N LYS A 114 0.46 -8.56 13.22
CA LYS A 114 -0.88 -8.24 13.74
C LYS A 114 -1.92 -8.15 12.61
N LEU A 115 -1.58 -7.54 11.47
CA LEU A 115 -2.46 -7.42 10.30
C LEU A 115 -2.89 -8.79 9.75
N VAL A 116 -2.03 -9.81 9.84
CA VAL A 116 -2.33 -11.17 9.38
C VAL A 116 -2.81 -12.11 10.49
N GLY A 117 -3.22 -11.57 11.63
CA GLY A 117 -3.88 -12.29 12.71
C GLY A 117 -2.94 -13.05 13.65
N LEU A 118 -1.63 -12.79 13.64
CA LEU A 118 -0.72 -13.25 14.68
C LEU A 118 -0.83 -12.35 15.92
N ASN A 119 -0.34 -12.85 17.06
CA ASN A 119 -0.28 -12.07 18.30
C ASN A 119 1.18 -11.73 18.67
N PRO A 120 1.75 -10.62 18.15
CA PRO A 120 3.14 -10.26 18.46
C PRO A 120 3.36 -9.81 19.92
N ALA A 121 2.30 -9.64 20.71
CA ALA A 121 2.43 -9.41 22.15
C ALA A 121 2.76 -10.70 22.94
N ASP A 122 2.55 -11.87 22.33
CA ASP A 122 2.90 -13.17 22.88
C ASP A 122 3.21 -14.13 21.72
N LEU A 123 4.40 -14.00 21.14
CA LEU A 123 4.84 -14.83 20.04
C LEU A 123 6.18 -15.47 20.37
N TYR A 124 6.21 -16.81 20.42
CA TYR A 124 7.37 -17.60 20.83
C TYR A 124 7.94 -17.19 22.21
N GLY A 125 7.07 -16.81 23.16
CA GLY A 125 7.44 -16.42 24.51
C GLY A 125 8.10 -15.04 24.64
N PHE A 126 8.03 -14.20 23.59
CA PHE A 126 8.53 -12.83 23.63
C PHE A 126 7.45 -11.81 23.25
N ASN A 127 7.43 -10.67 23.96
CA ASN A 127 6.52 -9.58 23.71
C ASN A 127 7.16 -8.52 22.79
N TYR A 128 7.03 -8.70 21.48
CA TYR A 128 7.53 -7.76 20.48
C TYR A 128 6.86 -6.39 20.54
N VAL A 129 5.61 -6.32 20.98
CA VAL A 129 4.87 -5.05 21.10
C VAL A 129 5.43 -4.19 22.22
N GLN A 130 5.69 -4.80 23.38
CA GLN A 130 6.31 -4.08 24.49
C GLN A 130 7.76 -3.67 24.15
N ALA A 131 8.49 -4.55 23.49
CA ALA A 131 9.85 -4.25 23.04
C ALA A 131 9.89 -3.11 22.00
N ALA A 132 8.88 -3.00 21.13
CA ALA A 132 8.78 -1.93 20.14
C ALA A 132 8.62 -0.53 20.75
N LYS A 133 8.20 -0.40 22.00
CA LYS A 133 8.18 0.88 22.73
C LYS A 133 9.58 1.49 22.93
N ASN A 134 10.66 0.71 22.79
CA ASN A 134 12.03 1.21 22.87
C ASN A 134 12.41 2.19 21.75
N TRP A 135 11.65 2.22 20.63
CA TRP A 135 11.84 3.20 19.56
C TRP A 135 11.26 4.58 19.88
N TYR A 136 10.40 4.68 20.91
CA TYR A 136 9.85 5.95 21.36
C TYR A 136 10.88 6.76 22.14
N ASP A 137 11.05 8.02 21.75
CA ASP A 137 11.90 9.01 22.42
C ASP A 137 11.04 9.91 23.33
N PRO A 138 11.03 9.69 24.66
CA PRO A 138 10.19 10.46 25.55
C PRO A 138 10.60 11.94 25.68
N LYS A 139 11.87 12.28 25.38
CA LYS A 139 12.34 13.68 25.44
C LYS A 139 11.67 14.55 24.39
N TYR A 140 11.49 14.03 23.18
CA TYR A 140 10.91 14.79 22.07
C TYR A 140 9.50 14.34 21.72
N GLY A 141 9.03 13.23 22.30
CA GLY A 141 7.70 12.69 22.10
C GLY A 141 7.51 12.08 20.72
N ILE A 142 8.51 11.39 20.16
CA ILE A 142 8.44 10.86 18.79
C ILE A 142 9.17 9.52 18.67
N TYR A 143 8.69 8.67 17.77
CA TYR A 143 9.42 7.45 17.40
C TYR A 143 10.64 7.77 16.55
N ARG A 144 11.72 7.06 16.78
CA ARG A 144 13.01 7.23 16.09
C ARG A 144 13.27 6.11 15.10
N LEU A 145 14.19 6.35 14.18
CA LEU A 145 14.70 5.31 13.30
C LEU A 145 15.31 4.14 14.08
N SER A 146 16.02 4.42 15.17
CA SER A 146 16.55 3.40 16.08
C SER A 146 16.54 3.89 17.52
N PRO A 147 16.54 2.96 18.52
CA PRO A 147 16.65 3.33 19.95
C PRO A 147 17.90 4.15 20.27
N GLY A 148 19.00 3.96 19.53
CA GLY A 148 20.23 4.74 19.68
C GLY A 148 20.13 6.21 19.32
N GLN A 149 19.03 6.64 18.67
CA GLN A 149 18.80 8.05 18.33
C GLN A 149 17.95 8.80 19.37
N ARG A 150 17.51 8.14 20.45
CA ARG A 150 16.76 8.81 21.51
C ARG A 150 17.60 9.92 22.15
N GLY A 151 16.93 11.04 22.44
CA GLY A 151 17.57 12.24 23.00
C GLY A 151 18.30 13.12 21.98
N GLN A 152 18.43 12.71 20.72
CA GLN A 152 19.01 13.55 19.68
C GLN A 152 17.99 14.61 19.21
N PRO A 153 18.38 15.90 19.10
CA PRO A 153 17.43 16.96 18.76
C PRO A 153 16.95 16.93 17.31
N VAL A 154 17.72 16.36 16.40
CA VAL A 154 17.42 16.37 14.97
C VAL A 154 16.70 15.10 14.56
N ILE A 155 15.62 15.28 13.78
CA ILE A 155 14.99 14.21 13.00
C ILE A 155 15.20 14.49 11.51
N HIS A 156 15.61 13.48 10.76
CA HIS A 156 15.72 13.59 9.31
C HIS A 156 14.34 13.64 8.66
N SER A 157 14.21 14.38 7.56
CA SER A 157 13.06 14.29 6.68
C SER A 157 13.09 12.96 5.89
N GLY A 158 11.95 12.55 5.37
CA GLY A 158 11.86 11.35 4.54
C GLY A 158 11.84 10.05 5.32
N ILE A 159 12.35 8.96 4.69
CA ILE A 159 12.19 7.58 5.18
C ILE A 159 12.89 7.35 6.51
N TYR A 160 14.08 7.90 6.70
CA TYR A 160 14.91 7.68 7.91
C TYR A 160 14.49 8.53 9.12
N GLY A 161 13.38 9.24 9.03
CA GLY A 161 12.89 10.07 10.12
C GLY A 161 11.37 10.14 10.15
N CYS A 162 10.76 11.03 9.40
CA CYS A 162 9.30 11.24 9.45
C CYS A 162 8.51 9.97 9.18
N TRP A 163 8.91 9.16 8.20
CA TRP A 163 8.21 7.92 7.89
C TRP A 163 8.44 6.85 8.98
N ALA A 164 9.66 6.71 9.50
CA ALA A 164 9.94 5.83 10.64
C ALA A 164 9.11 6.22 11.88
N ALA A 165 8.94 7.54 12.13
CA ALA A 165 8.10 8.03 13.21
C ALA A 165 6.61 7.73 12.98
N ALA A 166 6.14 7.81 11.75
CA ALA A 166 4.77 7.46 11.39
C ALA A 166 4.47 5.96 11.59
N GLN A 167 5.46 5.07 11.43
CA GLN A 167 5.28 3.65 11.77
C GLN A 167 4.93 3.43 13.25
N GLY A 168 5.46 4.27 14.16
CA GLY A 168 5.05 4.26 15.56
C GLY A 168 3.55 4.50 15.73
N LEU A 169 2.98 5.47 14.99
CA LEU A 169 1.53 5.72 14.99
C LEU A 169 0.73 4.55 14.41
N MET A 170 1.23 3.90 13.35
CA MET A 170 0.58 2.70 12.79
C MET A 170 0.56 1.55 13.81
N LEU A 171 1.68 1.30 14.50
CA LEU A 171 1.78 0.30 15.55
C LEU A 171 0.78 0.57 16.68
N ILE A 172 0.78 1.80 17.20
CA ILE A 172 -0.10 2.22 18.29
C ILE A 172 -1.57 2.02 17.94
N SER A 173 -1.99 2.34 16.71
CA SER A 173 -3.39 2.22 16.28
C SER A 173 -3.96 0.80 16.38
N GLN A 174 -3.10 -0.21 16.39
CA GLN A 174 -3.50 -1.62 16.51
C GLN A 174 -3.72 -2.07 17.97
N TYR A 175 -3.39 -1.21 18.93
CA TYR A 175 -3.49 -1.48 20.38
C TYR A 175 -4.20 -0.32 21.10
N PRO A 176 -5.47 -0.04 20.77
CA PRO A 176 -6.20 1.13 21.26
C PRO A 176 -6.42 1.11 22.78
N ASP A 177 -6.39 -0.07 23.40
CA ASP A 177 -6.61 -0.26 24.85
C ASP A 177 -5.32 -0.08 25.67
N ASP A 178 -4.14 0.07 25.03
CA ASP A 178 -2.88 0.34 25.74
C ASP A 178 -2.79 1.85 26.05
N SER A 179 -2.93 2.19 27.34
CA SER A 179 -2.93 3.58 27.79
C SER A 179 -1.59 4.30 27.57
N GLU A 180 -0.46 3.60 27.62
CA GLU A 180 0.85 4.15 27.31
C GLU A 180 0.97 4.49 25.83
N PHE A 181 0.55 3.59 24.95
CA PHE A 181 0.46 3.85 23.52
C PHE A 181 -0.47 5.02 23.19
N ALA A 182 -1.63 5.10 23.85
CA ALA A 182 -2.54 6.23 23.67
C ALA A 182 -1.90 7.57 24.06
N ALA A 183 -1.06 7.60 25.11
CA ALA A 183 -0.30 8.78 25.49
C ALA A 183 0.82 9.09 24.47
N GLN A 184 1.56 8.08 24.03
CA GLN A 184 2.60 8.21 23.02
C GLN A 184 2.05 8.70 21.69
N ALA A 185 0.86 8.26 21.26
CA ALA A 185 0.23 8.74 20.04
C ALA A 185 -0.04 10.24 20.08
N ARG A 186 -0.62 10.72 21.19
CA ARG A 186 -0.91 12.16 21.37
C ARG A 186 0.36 13.01 21.37
N THR A 187 1.41 12.56 22.07
CA THR A 187 2.69 13.29 22.09
C THR A 187 3.41 13.23 20.75
N THR A 188 3.32 12.12 20.01
CA THR A 188 3.87 12.02 18.65
C THR A 188 3.14 12.96 17.69
N ALA A 189 1.82 13.07 17.77
CA ALA A 189 1.05 14.04 17.00
C ALA A 189 1.48 15.50 17.32
N GLN A 190 1.70 15.82 18.60
CA GLN A 190 2.23 17.14 19.01
C GLN A 190 3.65 17.39 18.49
N ALA A 191 4.50 16.36 18.43
CA ALA A 191 5.83 16.47 17.85
C ALA A 191 5.76 16.77 16.34
N PHE A 192 4.85 16.10 15.61
CA PHE A 192 4.60 16.42 14.20
C PHE A 192 4.03 17.82 14.00
N LEU A 193 3.19 18.32 14.90
CA LEU A 193 2.71 19.71 14.83
C LEU A 193 3.86 20.71 14.99
N ARG A 194 4.76 20.50 15.98
CA ARG A 194 5.96 21.33 16.13
C ARG A 194 6.83 21.31 14.88
N LEU A 195 7.02 20.14 14.30
CA LEU A 195 7.77 19.95 13.07
C LEU A 195 7.13 20.71 11.90
N ALA A 196 5.83 20.55 11.68
CA ALA A 196 5.10 21.24 10.61
C ALA A 196 5.13 22.76 10.75
N LYS A 197 4.97 23.28 11.97
CA LYS A 197 5.08 24.74 12.26
C LYS A 197 6.49 25.25 11.96
N GLY A 198 7.52 24.50 12.31
CA GLY A 198 8.90 24.85 11.96
C GLY A 198 9.22 24.76 10.46
N MET A 199 8.35 24.11 9.67
CA MET A 199 8.35 24.10 8.22
C MET A 199 7.35 25.10 7.61
N GLY A 200 6.83 26.05 8.39
CA GLY A 200 6.00 27.17 7.95
C GLY A 200 4.49 26.89 7.84
N CYS A 201 4.01 25.68 8.22
CA CYS A 201 2.58 25.40 8.23
C CYS A 201 1.84 26.21 9.33
N PRO A 202 0.58 26.62 9.10
CA PRO A 202 -0.19 26.39 7.88
C PRO A 202 0.04 27.42 6.78
N ASP A 203 0.65 28.58 7.04
CA ASP A 203 0.59 29.77 6.18
C ASP A 203 1.60 29.75 5.02
N GLN A 204 2.81 29.24 5.26
CA GLN A 204 3.94 29.28 4.33
C GLN A 204 4.71 27.96 4.33
N ALA A 205 4.01 26.86 4.06
CA ALA A 205 4.60 25.53 4.08
C ALA A 205 5.81 25.42 3.12
N ASP A 206 6.93 24.94 3.63
CA ASP A 206 8.14 24.65 2.88
C ASP A 206 8.77 23.32 3.36
N PHE A 207 8.62 22.27 2.57
CA PHE A 207 9.15 20.94 2.85
C PHE A 207 10.42 20.61 2.05
N ASP A 208 11.06 21.59 1.41
CA ASP A 208 12.38 21.44 0.79
C ASP A 208 13.49 21.52 1.87
N VAL A 209 13.40 20.64 2.86
CA VAL A 209 14.29 20.58 4.03
C VAL A 209 14.83 19.17 4.23
N LEU A 210 16.01 19.06 4.86
CA LEU A 210 16.67 17.79 5.16
C LEU A 210 16.27 17.19 6.51
N GLY A 211 15.68 18.01 7.38
CA GLY A 211 15.24 17.56 8.70
C GLY A 211 14.65 18.69 9.52
N PHE A 212 14.42 18.39 10.81
CA PHE A 212 13.90 19.34 11.79
C PHE A 212 14.67 19.18 13.10
N ASN A 213 15.00 20.30 13.74
CA ASN A 213 15.66 20.33 15.04
C ASN A 213 14.65 20.75 16.12
N PHE A 214 14.32 19.83 17.03
CA PHE A 214 13.35 20.01 18.09
C PHE A 214 13.77 21.03 19.16
N ASP A 215 15.10 21.21 19.41
CA ASP A 215 15.59 22.16 20.42
C ASP A 215 15.44 23.60 19.91
N THR A 216 15.66 23.84 18.62
CA THR A 216 15.55 25.17 18.02
C THR A 216 14.18 25.46 17.43
N GLY A 217 13.33 24.42 17.23
CA GLY A 217 12.03 24.54 16.57
C GLY A 217 12.10 24.92 15.08
N LYS A 218 13.21 24.65 14.41
CA LYS A 218 13.48 25.07 13.03
C LYS A 218 13.85 23.92 12.12
N ALA A 219 13.63 24.10 10.83
CA ALA A 219 14.14 23.23 9.79
C ALA A 219 15.67 23.09 9.90
N ALA A 220 16.19 21.88 9.71
CA ALA A 220 17.60 21.55 9.74
C ALA A 220 18.10 21.23 8.34
N GLY A 221 18.79 22.19 7.72
CA GLY A 221 19.28 22.10 6.35
C GLY A 221 18.19 22.31 5.30
N ARG A 222 18.61 22.53 4.06
CA ARG A 222 17.69 22.67 2.91
C ARG A 222 17.99 21.59 1.89
N ALA A 223 16.94 21.03 1.31
CA ALA A 223 17.05 20.16 0.15
C ALA A 223 16.95 21.02 -1.12
N GLU A 224 17.85 20.76 -2.07
CA GLU A 224 17.66 21.30 -3.42
C GLU A 224 16.35 20.77 -4.01
N PRO A 225 15.64 21.55 -4.84
CA PRO A 225 14.37 21.13 -5.44
C PRO A 225 14.45 19.78 -6.16
N MET A 226 15.62 19.47 -6.76
CA MET A 226 15.88 18.17 -7.39
C MET A 226 15.97 17.00 -6.40
N ASN A 227 16.10 17.28 -5.10
CA ASN A 227 16.24 16.30 -4.03
C ASN A 227 15.00 16.25 -3.12
N ARG A 228 13.83 16.66 -3.60
CA ARG A 228 12.59 16.55 -2.86
C ARG A 228 12.31 15.11 -2.47
N LEU A 229 12.17 14.87 -1.19
CA LEU A 229 12.00 13.51 -0.63
C LEU A 229 10.52 13.10 -0.55
N GLY A 230 9.58 13.99 -0.85
CA GLY A 230 8.15 13.67 -0.82
C GLY A 230 7.60 13.35 0.58
N HIS A 231 8.21 13.85 1.65
CA HIS A 231 7.82 13.52 3.02
C HIS A 231 6.64 14.32 3.57
N SER A 232 6.21 15.39 2.89
CA SER A 232 5.05 16.19 3.32
C SER A 232 3.75 15.37 3.45
N PRO A 233 3.45 14.35 2.61
CA PRO A 233 2.29 13.48 2.83
C PRO A 233 2.38 12.67 4.11
N THR A 234 3.57 12.23 4.52
CA THR A 234 3.78 11.53 5.80
C THR A 234 3.48 12.47 6.99
N VAL A 235 3.94 13.72 6.92
CA VAL A 235 3.66 14.73 7.94
C VAL A 235 2.17 15.05 7.97
N ALA A 236 1.55 15.25 6.82
CA ALA A 236 0.11 15.51 6.70
C ALA A 236 -0.73 14.37 7.28
N TRP A 237 -0.37 13.10 6.99
CA TRP A 237 -1.04 11.94 7.55
C TRP A 237 -0.92 11.90 9.08
N ALA A 238 0.28 12.10 9.64
CA ALA A 238 0.49 12.10 11.08
C ALA A 238 -0.30 13.21 11.79
N LEU A 239 -0.43 14.39 11.17
CA LEU A 239 -1.24 15.51 11.67
C LEU A 239 -2.74 15.21 11.58
N LEU A 240 -3.21 14.57 10.51
CA LEU A 240 -4.58 14.11 10.40
C LEU A 240 -4.90 13.11 11.50
N MET A 241 -4.01 12.14 11.77
CA MET A 241 -4.17 11.21 12.92
C MET A 241 -4.20 11.97 14.25
N GLY A 242 -3.36 12.99 14.40
CA GLY A 242 -3.38 13.89 15.55
C GLY A 242 -4.71 14.63 15.71
N THR A 243 -5.29 15.11 14.61
CA THR A 243 -6.62 15.73 14.60
C THR A 243 -7.70 14.75 15.08
N VAL A 244 -7.69 13.52 14.57
CA VAL A 244 -8.62 12.46 15.00
C VAL A 244 -8.48 12.14 16.49
N LEU A 245 -7.24 12.10 17.00
CA LEU A 245 -6.95 11.74 18.39
C LEU A 245 -7.26 12.87 19.39
N THR A 246 -7.18 14.13 18.98
CA THR A 246 -7.19 15.27 19.90
C THR A 246 -8.26 16.32 19.62
N GLY A 247 -8.86 16.31 18.43
CA GLY A 247 -9.77 17.37 17.96
C GLY A 247 -9.06 18.69 17.66
N ASN A 248 -7.73 18.71 17.57
CA ASN A 248 -6.98 19.96 17.38
C ASN A 248 -7.06 20.46 15.93
N HIS A 249 -7.73 21.59 15.71
CA HIS A 249 -7.91 22.20 14.40
C HIS A 249 -6.61 22.74 13.79
N GLU A 250 -5.63 23.17 14.62
CA GLU A 250 -4.33 23.61 14.08
C GLU A 250 -3.59 22.45 13.40
N MET A 251 -3.74 21.21 13.88
CA MET A 251 -3.22 20.02 13.21
C MET A 251 -3.90 19.79 11.86
N LEU A 252 -5.21 20.01 11.79
CA LEU A 252 -5.98 19.90 10.55
C LEU A 252 -5.52 20.92 9.50
N ASP A 253 -5.38 22.18 9.90
CA ASP A 253 -4.92 23.27 9.01
C ASP A 253 -3.50 22.97 8.48
N CYS A 254 -2.61 22.51 9.36
CA CYS A 254 -1.27 22.11 8.96
C CYS A 254 -1.27 20.86 8.06
N ALA A 255 -2.16 19.90 8.28
CA ALA A 255 -2.28 18.71 7.43
C ALA A 255 -2.73 19.08 6.02
N GLN A 256 -3.73 19.98 5.91
CA GLN A 256 -4.20 20.50 4.64
C GLN A 256 -3.09 21.27 3.90
N SER A 257 -2.38 22.16 4.60
CA SER A 257 -1.27 22.93 4.04
C SER A 257 -0.13 22.04 3.55
N ALA A 258 0.27 21.02 4.31
CA ALA A 258 1.30 20.08 3.92
C ALA A 258 0.90 19.25 2.68
N MET A 259 -0.38 18.84 2.57
CA MET A 259 -0.89 18.16 1.37
C MET A 259 -0.97 19.09 0.17
N GLN A 260 -1.42 20.34 0.35
CA GLN A 260 -1.43 21.34 -0.73
C GLN A 260 -0.01 21.62 -1.24
N TRP A 261 0.96 21.75 -0.32
CA TRP A 261 2.37 21.89 -0.71
C TRP A 261 2.85 20.70 -1.56
N HIS A 262 2.47 19.45 -1.19
CA HIS A 262 2.80 18.26 -1.99
C HIS A 262 2.19 18.29 -3.40
N ILE A 263 0.95 18.77 -3.52
CA ILE A 263 0.25 18.93 -4.81
C ILE A 263 1.00 19.91 -5.72
N ASP A 264 1.51 20.99 -5.16
CA ASP A 264 2.19 22.05 -5.90
C ASP A 264 3.68 21.74 -6.13
N HIS A 265 4.27 20.92 -5.25
CA HIS A 265 5.68 20.55 -5.26
C HIS A 265 5.84 19.04 -5.10
N PRO A 266 5.39 18.25 -6.08
CA PRO A 266 5.43 16.80 -5.95
C PRO A 266 6.87 16.31 -5.81
N GLY A 267 7.08 15.42 -4.85
CA GLY A 267 8.31 14.70 -4.64
C GLY A 267 8.00 13.24 -4.37
N ARG A 268 8.86 12.35 -4.85
CA ARG A 268 8.66 10.92 -4.68
C ARG A 268 10.00 10.23 -4.46
N TYR A 269 10.11 9.57 -3.31
CA TYR A 269 11.26 8.76 -2.97
C TYR A 269 10.84 7.60 -2.08
N GLU A 270 11.03 6.38 -2.52
CA GLU A 270 10.64 5.16 -1.79
C GLU A 270 9.18 5.24 -1.29
N VAL A 271 8.95 5.10 0.02
CA VAL A 271 7.62 5.05 0.63
C VAL A 271 7.16 6.38 1.26
N THR A 272 7.93 7.44 1.17
CA THR A 272 7.62 8.70 1.87
C THR A 272 6.34 9.38 1.42
N HIS A 273 5.90 9.09 0.21
CA HIS A 273 4.72 9.69 -0.44
C HIS A 273 3.48 8.77 -0.39
N VAL A 274 3.62 7.49 0.02
CA VAL A 274 2.53 6.49 -0.13
C VAL A 274 1.26 6.85 0.64
N MET A 275 1.37 7.65 1.70
CA MET A 275 0.23 8.09 2.52
C MET A 275 -0.62 9.18 1.85
N GLY A 276 -0.11 9.84 0.80
CA GLY A 276 -0.71 11.04 0.22
C GLY A 276 -2.15 10.86 -0.27
N PRO A 277 -2.46 9.89 -1.13
CA PRO A 277 -3.80 9.70 -1.68
C PRO A 277 -4.87 9.47 -0.60
N LEU A 278 -4.59 8.58 0.37
CA LEU A 278 -5.50 8.32 1.48
C LEU A 278 -5.71 9.57 2.35
N THR A 279 -4.63 10.28 2.66
CA THR A 279 -4.69 11.51 3.45
C THR A 279 -5.54 12.58 2.76
N ALA A 280 -5.33 12.81 1.46
CA ALA A 280 -6.11 13.78 0.69
C ALA A 280 -7.60 13.39 0.62
N ALA A 281 -7.91 12.11 0.38
CA ALA A 281 -9.28 11.62 0.31
C ALA A 281 -10.00 11.79 1.66
N ARG A 282 -9.33 11.49 2.77
CA ARG A 282 -9.89 11.67 4.12
C ARG A 282 -10.09 13.15 4.46
N LEU A 283 -9.12 14.00 4.18
CA LEU A 283 -9.27 15.46 4.39
C LEU A 283 -10.48 16.00 3.63
N ASN A 284 -10.67 15.57 2.38
CA ASN A 284 -11.83 16.00 1.58
C ASN A 284 -13.15 15.44 2.14
N ALA A 285 -13.22 14.15 2.44
CA ALA A 285 -14.45 13.48 2.85
C ALA A 285 -14.84 13.79 4.30
N GLU A 286 -13.89 13.71 5.23
CA GLU A 286 -14.14 13.85 6.66
C GLU A 286 -14.26 15.32 7.09
N TYR A 287 -13.46 16.22 6.49
CA TYR A 287 -13.32 17.62 6.92
C TYR A 287 -13.75 18.65 5.87
N GLY A 288 -14.16 18.23 4.65
CA GLY A 288 -14.65 19.15 3.63
C GLY A 288 -13.56 19.96 2.94
N CYS A 289 -12.31 19.52 2.99
CA CYS A 289 -11.24 20.12 2.19
C CYS A 289 -11.50 19.90 0.69
N SER A 290 -10.79 20.64 -0.16
CA SER A 290 -10.94 20.59 -1.63
C SER A 290 -9.61 20.28 -2.32
N LEU A 291 -8.85 19.33 -1.78
CA LEU A 291 -7.58 18.91 -2.35
C LEU A 291 -7.79 18.18 -3.68
N ASN A 292 -6.94 18.44 -4.65
CA ASN A 292 -7.02 17.79 -5.97
C ASN A 292 -6.44 16.38 -5.91
N ILE A 293 -7.31 15.37 -5.74
CA ILE A 293 -6.93 13.97 -5.60
C ILE A 293 -6.27 13.46 -6.90
N ASP A 294 -6.73 13.89 -8.08
CA ASP A 294 -6.14 13.45 -9.35
C ASP A 294 -4.66 13.86 -9.46
N ARG A 295 -4.31 15.07 -9.01
CA ARG A 295 -2.90 15.51 -8.96
C ARG A 295 -2.08 14.71 -7.96
N VAL A 296 -2.65 14.39 -6.79
CA VAL A 296 -1.99 13.53 -5.79
C VAL A 296 -1.75 12.14 -6.36
N LEU A 297 -2.75 11.55 -7.02
CA LEU A 297 -2.64 10.23 -7.67
C LEU A 297 -1.65 10.26 -8.83
N ALA A 298 -1.67 11.28 -9.67
CA ALA A 298 -0.70 11.43 -10.77
C ALA A 298 0.74 11.44 -10.22
N ALA A 299 1.01 12.25 -9.18
CA ALA A 299 2.30 12.25 -8.51
C ALA A 299 2.63 10.89 -7.90
N TRP A 300 1.67 10.25 -7.24
CA TRP A 300 1.82 8.95 -6.61
C TRP A 300 2.14 7.83 -7.60
N PHE A 301 1.53 7.83 -8.77
CA PHE A 301 1.86 6.90 -9.86
C PHE A 301 3.16 7.27 -10.62
N GLY A 302 3.77 8.41 -10.30
CA GLY A 302 5.00 8.89 -10.93
C GLY A 302 4.77 9.56 -12.28
N GLU A 303 3.59 10.14 -12.47
CA GLU A 303 3.26 11.06 -13.57
C GLU A 303 3.41 12.47 -13.04
N GLY A 304 4.49 13.12 -13.35
CA GLY A 304 4.80 14.45 -12.89
C GLY A 304 6.31 14.67 -12.80
N ASP A 305 6.70 15.90 -12.47
CA ASP A 305 8.09 16.32 -12.38
C ASP A 305 8.71 15.84 -11.05
N SER A 306 8.95 14.55 -10.92
CA SER A 306 9.77 14.02 -9.83
C SER A 306 11.24 14.10 -10.25
N ARG A 307 11.96 15.07 -9.70
CA ARG A 307 13.32 15.37 -10.14
C ARG A 307 14.41 14.55 -9.49
N ARG A 308 14.12 13.86 -8.38
CA ARG A 308 15.06 12.94 -7.76
C ARG A 308 14.64 11.52 -8.05
N MET A 309 15.51 10.72 -8.66
CA MET A 309 15.28 9.33 -9.01
C MET A 309 13.83 9.13 -9.44
N PRO A 310 13.53 8.98 -10.70
CA PRO A 310 12.15 8.96 -11.19
C PRO A 310 11.44 7.70 -10.70
N TRP A 311 11.03 7.68 -9.46
CA TRP A 311 10.22 6.62 -8.87
C TRP A 311 8.85 6.60 -9.52
N LYS A 312 8.39 5.42 -9.90
CA LYS A 312 7.12 5.22 -10.60
C LYS A 312 6.52 3.87 -10.23
N ILE A 313 5.21 3.79 -10.34
CA ILE A 313 4.53 2.50 -10.45
C ILE A 313 4.68 2.02 -11.90
N THR A 314 5.08 0.78 -12.09
CA THR A 314 5.15 0.16 -13.43
C THR A 314 3.77 0.00 -14.05
N ALA A 315 3.66 0.29 -15.35
CA ALA A 315 2.41 0.17 -16.08
C ALA A 315 2.68 -0.03 -17.57
N GLY A 316 2.10 -1.06 -18.17
CA GLY A 316 2.38 -1.52 -19.53
C GLY A 316 3.76 -2.16 -19.64
N THR A 317 4.25 -2.76 -18.56
CA THR A 317 5.61 -3.28 -18.43
C THR A 317 5.60 -4.81 -18.51
N GLN A 318 6.34 -5.34 -19.47
CA GLN A 318 6.54 -6.79 -19.61
C GLN A 318 8.03 -7.11 -19.74
N PHE A 319 8.48 -8.08 -18.96
CA PHE A 319 9.82 -8.63 -19.06
C PHE A 319 9.72 -10.10 -19.46
N GLY A 320 10.20 -10.44 -20.67
CA GLY A 320 10.18 -11.81 -21.17
C GLY A 320 8.78 -12.45 -21.23
N GLY A 321 7.76 -11.68 -21.55
CA GLY A 321 6.36 -12.15 -21.62
C GLY A 321 5.65 -12.22 -20.26
N ILE A 322 6.30 -11.78 -19.17
CA ILE A 322 5.71 -11.69 -17.83
C ILE A 322 5.31 -10.24 -17.58
N THR A 323 4.06 -10.02 -17.23
CA THR A 323 3.58 -8.70 -16.78
C THR A 323 4.23 -8.33 -15.45
N CYS A 324 4.88 -7.16 -15.42
CA CYS A 324 5.54 -6.60 -14.24
C CYS A 324 4.90 -5.27 -13.82
N ASP A 325 3.59 -5.11 -14.04
CA ASP A 325 2.85 -3.92 -13.67
C ASP A 325 2.51 -3.89 -12.18
N GLY A 326 2.30 -2.69 -11.64
CA GLY A 326 1.93 -2.48 -10.25
C GLY A 326 3.11 -2.50 -9.26
N LEU A 327 4.34 -2.69 -9.74
CA LEU A 327 5.54 -2.63 -8.93
C LEU A 327 5.94 -1.18 -8.66
N ASP A 328 6.39 -0.88 -7.45
CA ASP A 328 6.96 0.41 -7.09
C ASP A 328 8.48 0.40 -7.27
N GLY A 329 9.03 1.40 -7.95
CA GLY A 329 10.45 1.41 -8.20
C GLY A 329 11.00 2.67 -8.87
N ALA A 330 12.28 2.67 -9.14
CA ALA A 330 13.02 3.78 -9.73
C ALA A 330 13.45 3.50 -11.18
N TYR A 331 13.42 4.54 -12.01
CA TYR A 331 13.92 4.52 -13.39
C TYR A 331 15.22 5.32 -13.46
N TRP A 332 16.35 4.64 -13.48
CA TRP A 332 17.65 5.27 -13.59
C TRP A 332 17.93 5.74 -15.01
N GLY A 333 18.40 6.99 -15.13
CA GLY A 333 18.73 7.57 -16.43
C GLY A 333 17.52 7.89 -17.32
N GLY A 334 16.29 7.85 -16.78
CA GLY A 334 15.08 8.21 -17.51
C GLY A 334 14.63 7.20 -18.57
N LYS A 335 15.26 6.02 -18.64
CA LYS A 335 14.94 4.96 -19.60
C LYS A 335 14.30 3.77 -18.89
N GLU A 336 13.33 3.12 -19.53
CA GLU A 336 12.72 1.89 -19.01
C GLU A 336 13.74 0.79 -18.75
N GLU A 337 14.83 0.78 -19.50
CA GLU A 337 15.96 -0.11 -19.32
C GLU A 337 16.67 0.03 -17.96
N GLY A 338 16.54 1.16 -17.29
CA GLY A 338 17.10 1.42 -15.96
C GLY A 338 16.12 1.20 -14.82
N PHE A 339 14.99 0.55 -15.07
CA PHE A 339 13.98 0.33 -14.05
C PHE A 339 14.42 -0.72 -13.00
N HIS A 340 14.15 -0.40 -11.73
CA HIS A 340 14.29 -1.32 -10.61
C HIS A 340 13.08 -1.20 -9.70
N ALA A 341 12.33 -2.30 -9.54
CA ALA A 341 11.29 -2.37 -8.52
C ALA A 341 11.89 -2.71 -7.16
N PHE A 342 11.26 -2.22 -6.10
CA PHE A 342 11.65 -2.50 -4.72
C PHE A 342 10.51 -3.15 -3.93
N SER A 343 10.85 -4.09 -3.04
CA SER A 343 9.87 -4.86 -2.28
C SER A 343 9.09 -3.98 -1.32
N MET A 344 9.74 -3.07 -0.59
CA MET A 344 9.08 -2.26 0.45
C MET A 344 7.93 -1.43 -0.11
N GLY A 345 8.17 -0.65 -1.17
CA GLY A 345 7.15 0.17 -1.81
C GLY A 345 6.04 -0.69 -2.42
N THR A 346 6.41 -1.74 -3.14
CA THR A 346 5.46 -2.66 -3.79
C THR A 346 4.51 -3.32 -2.79
N LEU A 347 5.00 -3.75 -1.62
CA LEU A 347 4.19 -4.42 -0.60
C LEU A 347 3.29 -3.46 0.17
N GLN A 348 3.68 -2.19 0.31
CA GLN A 348 2.92 -1.20 1.05
C GLN A 348 1.91 -0.43 0.19
N ALA A 349 2.25 -0.16 -1.06
CA ALA A 349 1.47 0.73 -1.90
C ALA A 349 -0.02 0.35 -2.01
N PRO A 350 -0.41 -0.93 -2.20
CA PRO A 350 -1.83 -1.31 -2.19
C PRO A 350 -2.52 -1.00 -0.85
N ALA A 351 -1.82 -1.17 0.27
CA ALA A 351 -2.36 -0.95 1.61
C ALA A 351 -2.71 0.54 1.86
N TRP A 352 -2.03 1.45 1.21
CA TRP A 352 -2.32 2.88 1.28
C TRP A 352 -3.33 3.36 0.23
N LEU A 353 -3.45 2.64 -0.88
CA LEU A 353 -4.33 3.07 -1.96
C LEU A 353 -5.74 2.45 -1.86
N VAL A 354 -5.85 1.19 -1.46
CA VAL A 354 -7.15 0.50 -1.37
C VAL A 354 -8.15 1.23 -0.45
N PRO A 355 -7.80 1.75 0.73
CA PRO A 355 -8.75 2.47 1.57
C PRO A 355 -9.36 3.73 0.95
N ILE A 356 -8.76 4.32 -0.09
CA ILE A 356 -9.25 5.55 -0.72
C ILE A 356 -10.68 5.39 -1.25
N VAL A 357 -11.03 4.18 -1.69
CA VAL A 357 -12.34 3.90 -2.30
C VAL A 357 -13.51 3.96 -1.31
N ARG A 358 -13.23 3.98 0.00
CA ARG A 358 -14.24 4.26 1.02
C ARG A 358 -14.67 5.73 0.98
N TYR A 359 -13.72 6.62 0.71
CA TYR A 359 -13.88 8.06 0.73
C TYR A 359 -14.25 8.63 -0.64
N ASP A 360 -13.84 7.92 -1.70
CA ASP A 360 -14.18 8.26 -3.08
C ASP A 360 -14.30 6.98 -3.94
N PRO A 361 -15.49 6.36 -3.99
CA PRO A 361 -15.70 5.12 -4.72
C PRO A 361 -15.58 5.27 -6.25
N ARG A 362 -15.46 6.50 -6.77
CA ARG A 362 -15.24 6.75 -8.21
C ARG A 362 -13.89 6.23 -8.70
N TYR A 363 -12.93 5.98 -7.81
CA TYR A 363 -11.63 5.38 -8.15
C TYR A 363 -11.61 3.84 -8.05
N ALA A 364 -12.72 3.20 -7.66
CA ALA A 364 -12.75 1.78 -7.31
C ALA A 364 -12.24 0.86 -8.41
N ARG A 365 -12.61 1.10 -9.68
CA ARG A 365 -12.19 0.29 -10.82
C ARG A 365 -10.68 0.32 -11.01
N ASP A 366 -10.10 1.50 -11.07
CA ASP A 366 -8.67 1.66 -11.37
C ASP A 366 -7.80 1.28 -10.16
N VAL A 367 -8.25 1.57 -8.94
CA VAL A 367 -7.59 1.07 -7.71
C VAL A 367 -7.59 -0.45 -7.69
N GLY A 368 -8.72 -1.10 -8.00
CA GLY A 368 -8.83 -2.55 -8.05
C GLY A 368 -7.94 -3.18 -9.13
N ARG A 369 -7.84 -2.56 -10.32
CA ARG A 369 -6.93 -3.00 -11.39
C ARG A 369 -5.48 -2.91 -10.94
N TYR A 370 -5.06 -1.76 -10.42
CA TYR A 370 -3.72 -1.57 -9.89
C TYR A 370 -3.39 -2.60 -8.80
N ALA A 371 -4.26 -2.76 -7.81
CA ALA A 371 -4.03 -3.65 -6.69
C ALA A 371 -3.88 -5.13 -7.14
N LEU A 372 -4.67 -5.57 -8.13
CA LEU A 372 -4.53 -6.90 -8.73
C LEU A 372 -3.15 -7.08 -9.36
N HIS A 373 -2.67 -6.10 -10.13
CA HIS A 373 -1.35 -6.15 -10.76
C HIS A 373 -0.24 -6.16 -9.72
N ALA A 374 -0.32 -5.31 -8.70
CA ALA A 374 0.65 -5.27 -7.61
C ALA A 374 0.73 -6.62 -6.87
N ALA A 375 -0.42 -7.23 -6.53
CA ALA A 375 -0.46 -8.55 -5.88
C ALA A 375 0.08 -9.66 -6.78
N ALA A 376 -0.19 -9.62 -8.07
CA ALA A 376 0.34 -10.61 -9.01
C ALA A 376 1.86 -10.46 -9.20
N SER A 377 2.37 -9.24 -9.33
CA SER A 377 3.78 -8.97 -9.61
C SER A 377 4.67 -9.07 -8.38
N ALA A 378 4.15 -8.82 -7.17
CA ALA A 378 4.93 -8.91 -5.93
C ALA A 378 5.59 -10.28 -5.71
N ARG A 379 5.02 -11.37 -6.24
CA ARG A 379 5.62 -12.72 -6.18
C ARG A 379 7.00 -12.80 -6.84
N LEU A 380 7.25 -11.96 -7.85
CA LEU A 380 8.52 -11.94 -8.57
C LEU A 380 9.66 -11.46 -7.68
N LEU A 381 9.37 -10.58 -6.73
CA LEU A 381 10.33 -10.11 -5.72
C LEU A 381 10.73 -11.20 -4.72
N GLN A 382 9.98 -12.31 -4.66
CA GLN A 382 10.35 -13.51 -3.90
C GLN A 382 11.09 -14.55 -4.76
N GLY A 383 11.28 -14.27 -6.06
CA GLY A 383 11.77 -15.26 -7.01
C GLY A 383 10.76 -16.37 -7.29
N TYR A 384 9.50 -16.22 -6.86
CA TYR A 384 8.47 -17.24 -7.03
C TYR A 384 8.10 -17.41 -8.50
N GLY A 385 8.33 -18.61 -9.03
CA GLY A 385 8.13 -18.90 -10.46
C GLY A 385 9.29 -18.45 -11.37
N LEU A 386 10.39 -17.95 -10.79
CA LEU A 386 11.62 -17.69 -11.52
C LEU A 386 12.57 -18.89 -11.42
N ASP A 387 13.31 -19.15 -12.47
CA ASP A 387 14.34 -20.21 -12.55
C ASP A 387 15.73 -19.70 -12.09
N TRP A 388 16.75 -20.55 -12.28
CA TRP A 388 18.13 -20.27 -11.90
C TRP A 388 18.74 -19.05 -12.58
N ASP A 389 18.34 -18.78 -13.83
CA ASP A 389 18.88 -17.69 -14.63
C ASP A 389 18.22 -16.34 -14.33
N HIS A 390 17.18 -16.33 -13.50
CA HIS A 390 16.35 -15.17 -13.26
C HIS A 390 16.31 -14.71 -11.79
N GLN A 391 17.15 -15.27 -10.91
CA GLN A 391 17.27 -14.84 -9.53
C GLN A 391 18.63 -15.15 -8.93
N ASP A 392 19.06 -14.34 -7.97
CA ASP A 392 20.27 -14.62 -7.19
C ASP A 392 20.04 -15.77 -6.22
N HIS A 393 21.09 -16.55 -5.96
CA HIS A 393 21.11 -17.56 -4.89
C HIS A 393 19.94 -18.57 -4.92
N LYS A 394 19.50 -18.98 -6.09
CA LYS A 394 18.39 -19.95 -6.23
C LYS A 394 18.65 -21.25 -5.48
N ASP A 395 19.89 -21.79 -5.54
CA ASP A 395 20.35 -22.99 -4.84
C ASP A 395 20.21 -22.84 -3.31
N TRP A 396 20.59 -21.69 -2.77
CA TRP A 396 20.43 -21.39 -1.36
C TRP A 396 18.93 -21.33 -0.97
N LYS A 397 18.10 -20.66 -1.78
CA LYS A 397 16.65 -20.58 -1.55
C LYS A 397 15.98 -21.96 -1.61
N ASP A 398 16.35 -22.80 -2.56
CA ASP A 398 15.78 -24.15 -2.69
C ASP A 398 16.07 -24.99 -1.43
N ARG A 399 17.21 -24.75 -0.79
CA ARG A 399 17.59 -25.45 0.45
C ARG A 399 16.96 -24.85 1.70
N TRP A 400 16.98 -23.53 1.85
CA TRP A 400 16.66 -22.85 3.11
C TRP A 400 15.31 -22.12 3.09
N ASP A 401 14.81 -21.76 1.93
CA ASP A 401 13.53 -21.08 1.71
C ASP A 401 12.72 -21.72 0.56
N PRO A 402 12.46 -23.04 0.61
CA PRO A 402 11.78 -23.75 -0.48
C PRO A 402 10.34 -23.27 -0.72
N ARG A 403 9.74 -22.60 0.27
CA ARG A 403 8.40 -21.98 0.16
C ARG A 403 8.43 -20.61 -0.50
N CYS A 404 9.60 -20.07 -0.84
CA CYS A 404 9.79 -18.71 -1.36
C CYS A 404 9.09 -17.66 -0.49
N LEU A 405 9.37 -17.63 0.82
CA LEU A 405 8.83 -16.66 1.75
C LEU A 405 9.67 -15.38 1.79
N LEU A 406 11.00 -15.51 1.64
CA LEU A 406 11.94 -14.39 1.73
C LEU A 406 11.95 -13.57 0.44
N PHE A 407 12.13 -12.27 0.60
CA PHE A 407 12.13 -11.31 -0.49
C PHE A 407 13.54 -10.91 -0.90
N TYR A 408 13.76 -10.82 -2.20
CA TYR A 408 14.83 -9.99 -2.73
C TYR A 408 14.51 -8.52 -2.50
N GLU A 409 15.54 -7.69 -2.44
CA GLU A 409 15.34 -6.24 -2.32
C GLU A 409 14.66 -5.67 -3.56
N ALA A 410 15.09 -6.13 -4.74
CA ALA A 410 14.67 -5.57 -6.01
C ALA A 410 14.37 -6.62 -7.09
N LEU A 411 13.61 -6.17 -8.08
CA LEU A 411 13.43 -6.84 -9.37
C LEU A 411 13.94 -5.91 -10.48
N THR A 412 14.74 -6.46 -11.39
CA THR A 412 15.30 -5.72 -12.53
C THR A 412 14.83 -6.34 -13.84
N PRO A 413 14.87 -5.59 -14.98
CA PRO A 413 14.50 -6.13 -16.29
C PRO A 413 15.48 -7.15 -16.85
N TRP A 414 16.70 -7.22 -16.32
CA TRP A 414 17.76 -8.10 -16.81
C TRP A 414 18.75 -8.46 -15.71
N GLU A 415 19.50 -9.53 -15.93
CA GLU A 415 20.69 -9.83 -15.15
C GLU A 415 21.77 -8.76 -15.40
N TRP A 416 22.32 -8.17 -14.34
CA TRP A 416 23.34 -7.10 -14.43
C TRP A 416 24.61 -7.53 -15.17
N SER A 417 24.93 -8.82 -15.12
CA SER A 417 26.17 -9.31 -15.72
C SER A 417 26.15 -9.37 -17.24
N ASN A 418 25.01 -9.63 -17.84
CA ASN A 418 24.95 -9.99 -19.25
C ASN A 418 24.17 -9.01 -20.13
N ARG A 419 23.34 -8.12 -19.54
CA ARG A 419 22.44 -7.21 -20.27
C ARG A 419 21.66 -7.90 -21.42
N ARG A 420 21.52 -9.23 -21.32
CA ARG A 420 20.92 -10.06 -22.35
C ARG A 420 19.47 -10.33 -21.99
N ALA A 421 18.58 -9.92 -22.84
CA ALA A 421 17.15 -10.16 -22.84
C ALA A 421 16.38 -9.55 -21.65
N PHE A 422 15.34 -8.83 -21.96
CA PHE A 422 14.32 -8.32 -21.03
C PHE A 422 13.61 -9.48 -20.34
N ARG A 423 14.12 -9.90 -19.20
CA ARG A 423 13.54 -10.94 -18.33
C ARG A 423 13.51 -10.43 -16.91
N PRO A 424 12.49 -10.75 -16.12
CA PRO A 424 12.50 -10.37 -14.71
C PRO A 424 13.64 -11.09 -13.98
N TYR A 425 14.45 -10.34 -13.26
CA TYR A 425 15.57 -10.86 -12.47
C TYR A 425 15.48 -10.34 -11.03
N ALA A 426 15.34 -11.23 -10.06
CA ALA A 426 15.25 -10.92 -8.65
C ALA A 426 16.65 -10.87 -8.01
N THR A 427 16.98 -9.75 -7.36
CA THR A 427 18.32 -9.47 -6.84
C THR A 427 18.28 -8.56 -5.60
N GLY A 428 19.45 -8.28 -5.02
CA GLY A 428 19.62 -7.23 -4.02
C GLY A 428 19.51 -5.82 -4.59
N ASP A 429 19.88 -4.82 -3.78
CA ASP A 429 19.83 -3.41 -4.20
C ASP A 429 20.78 -3.12 -5.36
N PRO A 430 20.25 -2.91 -6.59
CA PRO A 430 21.08 -2.67 -7.76
C PRO A 430 21.83 -1.33 -7.69
N ILE A 431 21.38 -0.38 -6.88
CA ILE A 431 22.05 0.90 -6.67
C ILE A 431 23.34 0.70 -5.89
N ARG A 432 23.29 -0.14 -4.86
CA ARG A 432 24.45 -0.45 -4.02
C ARG A 432 25.42 -1.38 -4.70
N LEU A 433 24.93 -2.20 -5.61
CA LEU A 433 25.74 -3.08 -6.43
C LEU A 433 26.61 -2.30 -7.43
N GLY A 434 26.30 -1.04 -7.68
CA GLY A 434 27.06 -0.12 -8.53
C GLY A 434 26.83 -0.36 -10.01
N TRP A 435 26.52 0.69 -10.72
CA TRP A 435 26.37 0.68 -12.16
C TRP A 435 27.63 0.17 -12.85
N GLY A 436 27.52 -0.90 -13.61
CA GLY A 436 28.59 -1.38 -14.48
C GLY A 436 29.63 -2.28 -13.83
N VAL A 437 29.41 -2.80 -12.65
CA VAL A 437 30.29 -3.83 -12.08
C VAL A 437 29.94 -5.19 -12.66
N PRO A 438 30.91 -5.96 -13.17
CA PRO A 438 30.70 -7.33 -13.65
C PRO A 438 30.16 -8.21 -12.52
N LYS A 439 29.40 -9.24 -12.88
CA LYS A 439 28.94 -10.28 -11.95
C LYS A 439 30.17 -10.83 -11.21
N ALA A 440 30.23 -10.59 -9.92
CA ALA A 440 31.11 -11.33 -9.03
C ALA A 440 30.39 -12.61 -8.58
N GLU A 441 31.13 -13.61 -8.21
CA GLU A 441 30.56 -14.81 -7.58
C GLU A 441 29.68 -14.42 -6.38
N PRO A 442 28.61 -15.17 -6.08
CA PRO A 442 27.75 -14.90 -4.94
C PRO A 442 28.57 -14.67 -3.66
N GLY A 443 28.41 -13.50 -3.04
CA GLY A 443 29.16 -13.08 -1.86
C GLY A 443 30.44 -12.26 -2.11
N GLU A 444 31.11 -12.35 -3.25
CA GLU A 444 32.30 -11.54 -3.56
C GLU A 444 31.97 -10.12 -3.96
N TYR A 445 30.89 -9.95 -4.63
CA TYR A 445 30.43 -8.75 -5.25
C TYR A 445 30.16 -7.60 -4.27
N LEU A 446 29.62 -7.95 -3.11
CA LEU A 446 29.26 -7.00 -2.07
C LEU A 446 30.43 -6.63 -1.17
N SER A 447 31.49 -7.45 -1.15
CA SER A 447 32.68 -7.22 -0.30
C SER A 447 33.64 -6.19 -0.86
N ALA A 448 33.75 -6.05 -2.18
CA ALA A 448 34.81 -5.24 -2.81
C ALA A 448 34.61 -3.73 -2.67
N LYS A 449 33.39 -3.22 -2.56
CA LYS A 449 33.12 -1.78 -2.53
C LYS A 449 32.35 -1.25 -1.32
N LYS A 450 31.66 -2.08 -0.53
CA LYS A 450 30.92 -1.59 0.66
C LYS A 450 30.95 -2.61 1.79
N LYS A 451 31.45 -2.20 2.94
CA LYS A 451 31.52 -2.94 4.21
C LYS A 451 30.15 -3.35 4.81
N TRP A 452 29.08 -3.24 4.06
CA TRP A 452 27.70 -3.44 4.53
C TRP A 452 27.29 -4.92 4.52
N PHE A 453 27.82 -5.66 3.56
CA PHE A 453 27.50 -7.07 3.40
C PHE A 453 28.74 -7.90 3.74
N SER A 454 28.60 -8.86 4.62
CA SER A 454 29.62 -9.88 4.81
C SER A 454 29.57 -10.86 3.63
N ARG A 455 30.62 -11.65 3.43
CA ARG A 455 30.65 -12.72 2.42
C ARG A 455 29.51 -13.76 2.58
N THR A 456 28.88 -13.81 3.75
CA THR A 456 27.76 -14.68 4.10
C THR A 456 26.39 -14.02 3.95
N SER A 457 26.31 -12.74 3.57
CA SER A 457 25.04 -12.05 3.34
C SER A 457 24.49 -12.44 1.98
N HIS A 458 23.21 -12.76 1.96
CA HIS A 458 22.46 -12.98 0.74
C HIS A 458 21.74 -11.71 0.31
N ASN A 459 21.36 -11.62 -0.97
CA ASN A 459 20.56 -10.50 -1.50
C ASN A 459 19.09 -10.55 -1.07
N LEU A 460 18.80 -11.34 -0.03
CA LEU A 460 17.47 -11.49 0.57
C LEU A 460 17.28 -10.46 1.66
N SER A 461 16.43 -9.49 1.36
CA SER A 461 16.23 -8.30 2.17
C SER A 461 15.10 -8.50 3.17
N LEU A 462 15.43 -8.56 4.45
CA LEU A 462 14.43 -8.63 5.50
C LEU A 462 13.80 -7.25 5.74
N TYR A 463 14.61 -6.17 5.73
CA TYR A 463 14.06 -4.84 5.99
C TYR A 463 13.01 -4.39 4.95
N MET A 464 13.10 -4.85 3.71
CA MET A 464 12.06 -4.61 2.71
C MET A 464 10.94 -5.65 2.76
N GLY A 465 11.28 -6.94 2.87
CA GLY A 465 10.32 -8.05 2.94
C GLY A 465 9.43 -8.03 4.18
N ASN A 466 9.92 -7.44 5.28
CA ASN A 466 9.19 -7.27 6.53
C ASN A 466 7.85 -6.52 6.39
N HIS A 467 7.61 -5.88 5.25
CA HIS A 467 6.36 -5.18 4.94
C HIS A 467 5.31 -6.07 4.25
N VAL A 468 5.55 -7.36 4.08
CA VAL A 468 4.59 -8.28 3.40
C VAL A 468 3.21 -8.33 4.06
N GLY A 469 3.12 -8.09 5.36
CA GLY A 469 1.86 -8.02 6.08
C GLY A 469 0.96 -6.86 5.70
N PHE A 470 1.49 -5.78 5.15
CA PHE A 470 0.68 -4.70 4.61
C PHE A 470 -0.15 -5.18 3.42
N LEU A 471 0.45 -5.93 2.50
CA LEU A 471 -0.29 -6.58 1.41
C LEU A 471 -1.14 -7.74 1.93
N GLY A 472 -0.57 -8.64 2.74
CA GLY A 472 -1.25 -9.83 3.24
C GLY A 472 -2.44 -9.54 4.13
N GLY A 473 -2.42 -8.42 4.88
CA GLY A 473 -3.49 -8.03 5.78
C GLY A 473 -4.73 -7.47 5.09
N ILE A 474 -4.61 -7.06 3.83
CA ILE A 474 -5.72 -6.40 3.12
C ILE A 474 -6.31 -7.23 1.98
N VAL A 475 -5.68 -8.31 1.54
CA VAL A 475 -6.12 -9.07 0.37
C VAL A 475 -6.49 -10.51 0.72
N SER A 476 -7.49 -11.04 0.05
CA SER A 476 -7.81 -12.47 0.07
C SER A 476 -8.35 -12.94 -1.28
N LEU A 477 -8.14 -14.23 -1.56
CA LEU A 477 -8.63 -14.85 -2.78
C LEU A 477 -10.15 -15.03 -2.71
N THR A 478 -10.80 -14.94 -3.88
CA THR A 478 -12.18 -15.43 -4.07
C THR A 478 -12.17 -16.77 -4.81
N ASN A 479 -13.35 -17.33 -5.05
CA ASN A 479 -13.50 -18.53 -5.85
C ASN A 479 -13.36 -18.28 -7.38
N VAL A 480 -13.14 -17.02 -7.80
CA VAL A 480 -12.93 -16.66 -9.22
C VAL A 480 -11.52 -16.09 -9.38
N PRO A 481 -10.62 -16.74 -10.14
CA PRO A 481 -9.28 -16.22 -10.40
C PRO A 481 -9.31 -14.79 -10.94
N GLY A 482 -8.45 -13.92 -10.40
CA GLY A 482 -8.36 -12.51 -10.78
C GLY A 482 -9.37 -11.58 -10.08
N ILE A 483 -10.43 -12.09 -9.46
CA ILE A 483 -11.26 -11.30 -8.56
C ILE A 483 -10.78 -11.52 -7.14
N LEU A 484 -10.23 -10.46 -6.54
CA LEU A 484 -9.74 -10.47 -5.16
C LEU A 484 -10.68 -9.67 -4.27
N ARG A 485 -10.73 -10.03 -2.99
CA ARG A 485 -11.37 -9.25 -1.94
C ARG A 485 -10.32 -8.41 -1.24
N TRP A 486 -10.50 -7.10 -1.24
CA TRP A 486 -9.59 -6.14 -0.63
C TRP A 486 -10.27 -5.49 0.58
N ASP A 487 -9.67 -5.61 1.75
CA ASP A 487 -10.15 -4.96 2.96
C ASP A 487 -9.78 -3.48 2.94
N CYS A 488 -10.80 -2.62 2.98
CA CYS A 488 -10.61 -1.17 2.93
C CYS A 488 -10.41 -0.54 4.33
N LEU A 489 -10.46 -1.34 5.40
CA LEU A 489 -10.35 -0.85 6.78
C LEU A 489 -9.04 -1.25 7.46
N ALA A 490 -8.49 -2.41 7.13
CA ALA A 490 -7.37 -2.99 7.86
C ALA A 490 -6.13 -2.07 7.94
N THR A 491 -5.95 -1.19 6.95
CA THR A 491 -4.86 -0.22 6.89
C THR A 491 -5.33 1.24 6.81
N ASP A 492 -6.61 1.49 7.06
CA ASP A 492 -7.16 2.82 7.22
C ASP A 492 -7.03 3.26 8.70
N TRP A 493 -5.79 3.45 9.11
CA TRP A 493 -5.42 3.73 10.50
C TRP A 493 -6.23 4.87 11.11
N TYR A 494 -6.67 4.71 12.36
CA TYR A 494 -7.45 5.70 13.10
C TYR A 494 -8.74 6.14 12.40
N HIS A 495 -9.33 5.28 11.57
CA HIS A 495 -10.62 5.59 10.96
C HIS A 495 -11.74 5.68 12.02
N ALA A 496 -12.75 6.49 11.75
CA ALA A 496 -13.97 6.51 12.56
C ALA A 496 -14.69 5.17 12.51
N SER A 497 -15.64 4.94 13.42
CA SER A 497 -16.49 3.74 13.42
C SER A 497 -17.02 3.46 12.01
N ALA A 498 -16.82 2.25 11.52
CA ALA A 498 -17.17 1.83 10.18
C ALA A 498 -17.65 0.39 10.15
N TYR A 499 -18.50 0.07 9.18
CA TYR A 499 -18.86 -1.31 8.89
C TYR A 499 -17.80 -1.96 8.01
N PRO A 500 -17.60 -3.29 8.09
CA PRO A 500 -16.67 -4.00 7.21
C PRO A 500 -16.90 -3.62 5.74
N THR A 501 -15.85 -3.15 5.07
CA THR A 501 -15.91 -2.59 3.72
C THR A 501 -14.84 -3.23 2.86
N PHE A 502 -15.25 -3.71 1.68
CA PHE A 502 -14.39 -4.46 0.78
C PHE A 502 -14.50 -3.97 -0.66
N LEU A 503 -13.35 -3.80 -1.30
CA LEU A 503 -13.26 -3.56 -2.74
C LEU A 503 -13.17 -4.90 -3.49
N PHE A 504 -13.92 -5.01 -4.59
CA PHE A 504 -13.84 -6.07 -5.60
C PHE A 504 -13.71 -5.46 -6.98
N PHE A 505 -12.89 -6.05 -7.83
CA PHE A 505 -12.73 -5.67 -9.22
C PHE A 505 -12.81 -6.91 -10.11
N ASN A 506 -13.62 -6.83 -11.19
CA ASN A 506 -13.71 -7.88 -12.20
C ASN A 506 -12.85 -7.51 -13.42
N PRO A 507 -11.67 -8.10 -13.61
CA PRO A 507 -10.78 -7.80 -14.73
C PRO A 507 -11.19 -8.49 -16.04
N HIS A 508 -12.16 -9.42 -16.00
CA HIS A 508 -12.53 -10.23 -17.14
C HIS A 508 -13.34 -9.47 -18.20
N LEU A 509 -13.36 -9.99 -19.43
CA LEU A 509 -14.13 -9.45 -20.55
C LEU A 509 -15.64 -9.71 -20.45
N THR A 510 -16.05 -10.57 -19.51
CA THR A 510 -17.44 -10.96 -19.27
C THR A 510 -17.81 -10.73 -17.82
N ALA A 511 -19.10 -10.61 -17.55
CA ALA A 511 -19.60 -10.61 -16.18
C ALA A 511 -19.17 -11.90 -15.46
N LYS A 512 -18.80 -11.76 -14.19
CA LYS A 512 -18.41 -12.89 -13.32
C LYS A 512 -19.23 -12.87 -12.05
N THR A 513 -19.67 -14.05 -11.66
CA THR A 513 -20.32 -14.30 -10.38
C THR A 513 -19.34 -14.99 -9.45
N PHE A 514 -19.14 -14.43 -8.26
CA PHE A 514 -18.26 -14.96 -7.24
C PHE A 514 -18.95 -15.00 -5.88
N GLU A 515 -18.40 -15.81 -4.98
CA GLU A 515 -18.90 -15.92 -3.61
C GLU A 515 -18.24 -14.85 -2.73
N MET A 516 -19.04 -14.08 -2.02
CA MET A 516 -18.61 -13.21 -0.93
C MET A 516 -18.97 -13.86 0.41
N ARG A 517 -17.94 -14.21 1.18
CA ARG A 517 -18.13 -14.70 2.54
C ARG A 517 -18.41 -13.55 3.49
N LEU A 518 -19.39 -13.76 4.36
CA LEU A 518 -19.83 -12.84 5.39
C LEU A 518 -19.50 -13.40 6.78
N GLY A 519 -20.28 -13.17 7.75
CA GLY A 519 -20.27 -13.84 9.05
C GLY A 519 -21.62 -14.49 9.30
N SER A 520 -21.75 -15.20 10.41
CA SER A 520 -23.01 -15.85 10.82
C SER A 520 -24.15 -14.88 11.14
N LYS A 521 -23.81 -13.60 11.41
CA LYS A 521 -24.79 -12.54 11.65
C LYS A 521 -25.43 -12.08 10.33
N ALA A 522 -26.76 -12.03 10.30
CA ALA A 522 -27.50 -11.49 9.16
C ALA A 522 -27.09 -10.03 8.88
N SER A 523 -26.91 -9.70 7.61
CA SER A 523 -26.43 -8.38 7.19
C SER A 523 -27.08 -7.96 5.87
N ASP A 524 -27.10 -6.66 5.63
CA ASP A 524 -27.46 -6.03 4.36
C ASP A 524 -26.17 -5.61 3.65
N LEU A 525 -26.11 -5.76 2.35
CA LEU A 525 -24.96 -5.36 1.54
C LEU A 525 -25.26 -4.07 0.77
N TYR A 526 -24.53 -3.01 1.10
CA TYR A 526 -24.57 -1.74 0.39
C TYR A 526 -23.36 -1.62 -0.54
N ASN A 527 -23.58 -1.23 -1.80
CA ASN A 527 -22.51 -0.96 -2.75
C ASN A 527 -22.33 0.56 -2.91
N ALA A 528 -21.22 1.10 -2.42
CA ALA A 528 -20.93 2.53 -2.49
C ALA A 528 -20.66 3.02 -3.93
N VAL A 529 -20.27 2.15 -4.87
CA VAL A 529 -20.11 2.53 -6.29
C VAL A 529 -21.45 2.80 -6.97
N THR A 530 -22.51 2.07 -6.58
CA THR A 530 -23.86 2.22 -7.17
C THR A 530 -24.82 2.96 -6.25
N HIS A 531 -24.39 3.33 -5.05
CA HIS A 531 -25.18 3.99 -4.01
C HIS A 531 -26.46 3.22 -3.63
N GLN A 532 -26.40 1.86 -3.60
CA GLN A 532 -27.57 1.01 -3.44
C GLN A 532 -27.29 -0.20 -2.56
N PHE A 533 -28.32 -0.67 -1.86
CA PHE A 533 -28.32 -2.00 -1.29
C PHE A 533 -28.52 -3.04 -2.39
N VAL A 534 -27.56 -3.93 -2.55
CA VAL A 534 -27.58 -4.97 -3.58
C VAL A 534 -28.09 -6.31 -3.08
N LYS A 535 -28.04 -6.54 -1.76
CA LYS A 535 -28.57 -7.72 -1.08
C LYS A 535 -29.12 -7.34 0.28
N ARG A 536 -30.12 -8.07 0.73
CA ARG A 536 -30.73 -7.86 2.04
C ARG A 536 -30.79 -9.16 2.82
N ASN A 537 -30.60 -9.08 4.13
CA ASN A 537 -30.76 -10.18 5.09
C ASN A 537 -29.98 -11.44 4.67
N VAL A 538 -28.70 -11.28 4.33
CA VAL A 538 -27.80 -12.39 3.95
C VAL A 538 -26.93 -12.83 5.13
N ARG A 539 -26.57 -14.14 5.15
CA ARG A 539 -25.73 -14.75 6.20
C ARG A 539 -24.68 -15.63 5.56
N ASP A 540 -23.60 -15.90 6.29
CA ASP A 540 -22.50 -16.81 5.97
C ASP A 540 -21.83 -16.51 4.62
N ALA A 541 -22.54 -16.61 3.52
CA ALA A 541 -22.06 -16.30 2.19
C ALA A 541 -23.20 -15.88 1.25
N THR A 542 -22.84 -15.12 0.22
CA THR A 542 -23.75 -14.78 -0.88
C THR A 542 -23.00 -14.65 -2.18
N THR A 543 -23.68 -14.79 -3.30
CA THR A 543 -23.08 -14.55 -4.61
C THR A 543 -23.28 -13.09 -5.04
N LEU A 544 -22.24 -12.51 -5.62
CA LEU A 544 -22.25 -11.20 -6.26
C LEU A 544 -21.86 -11.35 -7.73
N THR A 545 -22.49 -10.57 -8.59
CA THR A 545 -22.12 -10.52 -10.01
C THR A 545 -21.59 -9.13 -10.33
N LEU A 546 -20.39 -9.07 -10.89
CA LEU A 546 -19.79 -7.85 -11.42
C LEU A 546 -19.75 -7.91 -12.94
N ALA A 547 -20.15 -6.83 -13.59
CA ALA A 547 -20.01 -6.67 -15.04
C ALA A 547 -18.51 -6.75 -15.45
N ALA A 548 -18.27 -6.90 -16.74
CA ALA A 548 -16.91 -6.84 -17.29
C ALA A 548 -16.23 -5.49 -16.94
N ASP A 549 -14.97 -5.52 -16.53
CA ASP A 549 -14.16 -4.33 -16.22
C ASP A 549 -14.83 -3.36 -15.25
N SER A 550 -15.48 -3.90 -14.22
CA SER A 550 -16.20 -3.11 -13.21
C SER A 550 -15.75 -3.43 -11.78
N ALA A 551 -16.05 -2.52 -10.87
CA ALA A 551 -15.73 -2.67 -9.45
C ALA A 551 -16.97 -2.48 -8.57
N ALA A 552 -16.87 -2.98 -7.34
CA ALA A 552 -17.83 -2.71 -6.27
C ALA A 552 -17.09 -2.45 -4.96
N VAL A 553 -17.61 -1.49 -4.19
CA VAL A 553 -17.18 -1.23 -2.80
C VAL A 553 -18.33 -1.65 -1.89
N MET A 554 -18.18 -2.84 -1.30
CA MET A 554 -19.24 -3.52 -0.57
C MET A 554 -19.12 -3.25 0.92
N VAL A 555 -20.14 -2.63 1.50
CA VAL A 555 -20.27 -2.37 2.93
C VAL A 555 -21.26 -3.38 3.53
N ILE A 556 -20.81 -4.10 4.58
CA ILE A 556 -21.63 -5.08 5.33
C ILE A 556 -22.35 -4.35 6.46
N ALA A 557 -23.56 -3.88 6.19
CA ALA A 557 -24.36 -3.11 7.14
C ALA A 557 -25.33 -4.00 7.96
N PRO A 558 -25.82 -3.54 9.13
CA PRO A 558 -26.87 -4.24 9.86
C PRO A 558 -28.14 -4.41 9.05
N VAL A 559 -28.87 -5.52 9.29
CA VAL A 559 -30.19 -5.74 8.69
C VAL A 559 -31.16 -4.67 9.16
N ASN A 560 -31.89 -4.07 8.22
CA ASN A 560 -32.88 -3.02 8.47
C ASN A 560 -32.33 -1.79 9.20
N GLY A 561 -31.01 -1.55 9.13
CA GLY A 561 -30.40 -0.34 9.68
C GLY A 561 -31.05 0.92 9.09
N LYS A 562 -31.22 1.94 9.93
CA LYS A 562 -31.88 3.19 9.55
C LYS A 562 -30.99 3.98 8.58
N LEU A 563 -31.43 4.12 7.33
CA LEU A 563 -30.76 4.92 6.32
C LEU A 563 -31.04 6.41 6.56
N THR A 564 -29.99 7.21 6.58
CA THR A 564 -30.06 8.67 6.65
C THR A 564 -29.05 9.29 5.70
N HIS A 565 -29.33 10.50 5.22
CA HIS A 565 -28.44 11.27 4.36
C HIS A 565 -28.08 12.58 5.05
N TYR A 566 -26.80 12.94 5.01
CA TYR A 566 -26.29 14.21 5.53
C TYR A 566 -25.30 14.81 4.52
N GLY A 567 -25.72 15.83 3.79
CA GLY A 567 -24.98 16.33 2.65
C GLY A 567 -24.78 15.24 1.59
N ARG A 568 -23.52 14.94 1.28
CA ARG A 568 -23.16 13.86 0.34
C ARG A 568 -23.10 12.48 1.01
N ARG A 569 -23.07 12.42 2.33
CA ARG A 569 -22.86 11.21 3.10
C ARG A 569 -24.14 10.40 3.23
N THR A 570 -24.04 9.11 3.01
CA THR A 570 -25.07 8.14 3.34
C THR A 570 -24.67 7.38 4.59
N LEU A 571 -25.56 7.32 5.56
CA LEU A 571 -25.32 6.66 6.84
C LEU A 571 -26.34 5.56 7.06
N VAL A 572 -25.89 4.50 7.73
CA VAL A 572 -26.74 3.44 8.32
C VAL A 572 -26.49 3.46 9.81
N ASP A 573 -27.56 3.63 10.62
CA ASP A 573 -27.48 3.75 12.07
C ASP A 573 -26.38 4.73 12.57
N ASN A 574 -26.32 5.90 11.92
CA ASN A 574 -25.35 6.98 12.15
C ASN A 574 -23.88 6.63 11.80
N ILE A 575 -23.61 5.49 11.18
CA ILE A 575 -22.28 5.16 10.65
C ILE A 575 -22.26 5.40 9.14
N VAL A 576 -21.24 6.11 8.67
CA VAL A 576 -21.09 6.42 7.23
C VAL A 576 -20.79 5.15 6.46
N VAL A 577 -21.61 4.87 5.44
CA VAL A 577 -21.44 3.77 4.48
C VAL A 577 -21.01 4.27 3.10
N ASP A 578 -21.15 5.60 2.87
CA ASP A 578 -20.81 6.25 1.61
C ASP A 578 -20.57 7.77 1.89
N TRP A 579 -19.44 8.35 1.41
CA TRP A 579 -18.96 9.69 1.76
C TRP A 579 -19.33 10.78 0.74
#